data_3771468684aed85d56a6b3592eaa6ad2
#
_entry.id   3771468684aed85d56a6b3592eaa6ad2
#
_cell.length_a   1.000
_cell.length_b   1.000
_cell.length_c   1.000
_cell.angle_alpha   90.00
_cell.angle_beta   90.00
_cell.angle_gamma   90.00
#
_symmetry.space_group_name_H-M   'P 1'
#
loop_
_entity.id
_entity.type
_entity.pdbx_description
1 polymer ?
#
loop_
_entity_poly.entity_id
_entity_poly.type
_entity_poly.pdbx_seq_one_letter_code
_entity_poly.pdbx_strand_id
1 'polypeptide(L)'
;MKVAYEVAFYRDIKRVRSKKVRRQVQRVIDEVKNASTMNEIAGLAKLHGYRTFYRVRVGDYRIGVEIVDDTVIFVRFLHRRDIYRYFP
;
A
#
# COMPACT_ATOMS: atom_id res chain seq x y z
N MET A 1 -11.97 6.18 2.55
CA MET A 1 -11.50 5.61 3.82
C MET A 1 -10.44 6.54 4.44
N LYS A 2 -10.28 6.49 5.74
CA LYS A 2 -9.23 7.23 6.43
C LYS A 2 -7.87 6.61 6.09
N VAL A 3 -6.82 7.43 6.11
CA VAL A 3 -5.47 6.94 5.82
C VAL A 3 -4.50 7.35 6.93
N ALA A 4 -3.50 6.51 7.15
CA ALA A 4 -2.39 6.77 8.04
C ALA A 4 -1.12 6.19 7.40
N TYR A 5 0.05 6.61 7.89
CA TYR A 5 1.32 6.26 7.26
C TYR A 5 2.35 5.89 8.33
N GLU A 6 3.04 4.78 8.11
CA GLU A 6 4.19 4.40 8.91
C GLU A 6 5.45 5.12 8.40
N VAL A 7 6.39 5.37 9.30
CA VAL A 7 7.67 6.00 8.93
C VAL A 7 8.41 5.17 7.87
N ALA A 8 8.35 3.84 7.98
CA ALA A 8 8.99 2.96 7.01
C ALA A 8 8.45 3.14 5.59
N PHE A 9 7.16 3.43 5.45
CA PHE A 9 6.56 3.70 4.15
C PHE A 9 7.18 4.94 3.51
N TYR A 10 7.31 6.02 4.27
CA TYR A 10 7.95 7.24 3.78
C TYR A 10 9.40 7.00 3.37
N ARG A 11 10.14 6.23 4.15
CA ARG A 11 11.52 5.87 3.82
C ARG A 11 11.60 5.09 2.52
N ASP A 12 10.69 4.14 2.33
CA ASP A 12 10.66 3.34 1.10
C ASP A 12 10.39 4.23 -0.11
N ILE A 13 9.44 5.16 -0.01
CA ILE A 13 9.09 6.08 -1.09
C ILE A 13 10.29 6.96 -1.47
N LYS A 14 11.03 7.45 -0.48
CA LYS A 14 12.20 8.31 -0.74
C LYS A 14 13.29 7.61 -1.54
N ARG A 15 13.36 6.28 -1.47
CA ARG A 15 14.35 5.49 -2.21
C ARG A 15 13.98 5.31 -3.68
N VAL A 16 12.73 5.57 -4.03
CA VAL A 16 12.25 5.42 -5.41
C VAL A 16 12.54 6.70 -6.18
N ARG A 17 13.34 6.58 -7.24
CA ARG A 17 13.74 7.75 -8.06
C ARG A 17 12.76 8.03 -9.19
N SER A 18 12.00 7.03 -9.62
CA SER A 18 11.08 7.16 -10.75
C SER A 18 9.90 8.06 -10.40
N LYS A 19 9.77 9.16 -11.12
CA LYS A 19 8.61 10.05 -10.97
C LYS A 19 7.31 9.35 -11.36
N LYS A 20 7.38 8.48 -12.36
CA LYS A 20 6.22 7.69 -12.81
C LYS A 20 5.70 6.81 -11.67
N VAL A 21 6.59 6.09 -10.99
CA VAL A 21 6.23 5.21 -9.88
C VAL A 21 5.63 6.03 -8.75
N ARG A 22 6.23 7.17 -8.41
CA ARG A 22 5.71 8.05 -7.36
C ARG A 22 4.31 8.55 -7.67
N ARG A 23 4.03 8.89 -8.94
CA ARG A 23 2.69 9.30 -9.36
C ARG A 23 1.70 8.16 -9.24
N GLN A 24 2.11 6.93 -9.55
CA GLN A 24 1.26 5.76 -9.38
C GLN A 24 0.90 5.54 -7.92
N VAL A 25 1.86 5.70 -7.02
CA VAL A 25 1.62 5.59 -5.57
C VAL A 25 0.65 6.67 -5.11
N GLN A 26 0.84 7.92 -5.56
CA GLN A 26 -0.07 9.00 -5.20
C GLN A 26 -1.50 8.72 -5.68
N ARG A 27 -1.64 8.15 -6.88
CA ARG A 27 -2.95 7.77 -7.41
C ARG A 27 -3.62 6.74 -6.52
N VAL A 28 -2.86 5.74 -6.04
CA VAL A 28 -3.41 4.72 -5.14
C VAL A 28 -3.86 5.36 -3.83
N ILE A 29 -3.06 6.26 -3.27
CA ILE A 29 -3.42 6.96 -2.03
C ILE A 29 -4.72 7.73 -2.23
N ASP A 30 -4.86 8.43 -3.35
CA ASP A 30 -6.07 9.20 -3.66
C ASP A 30 -7.29 8.28 -3.83
N GLU A 31 -7.12 7.15 -4.50
CA GLU A 31 -8.18 6.15 -4.65
C GLU A 31 -8.65 5.64 -3.29
N VAL A 32 -7.70 5.35 -2.40
CA VAL A 32 -8.03 4.88 -1.05
C VAL A 32 -8.79 5.94 -0.28
N LYS A 33 -8.34 7.19 -0.35
CA LYS A 33 -9.03 8.31 0.34
C LYS A 33 -10.46 8.48 -0.14
N ASN A 34 -10.70 8.24 -1.44
CA ASN A 34 -12.03 8.41 -2.03
C ASN A 34 -12.89 7.17 -1.94
N ALA A 35 -12.32 6.03 -1.58
CA ALA A 35 -13.06 4.77 -1.46
C ALA A 35 -13.95 4.78 -0.22
N SER A 36 -15.15 4.23 -0.35
CA SER A 36 -16.05 3.99 0.77
C SER A 36 -15.82 2.62 1.40
N THR A 37 -15.38 1.64 0.59
CA THR A 37 -15.12 0.27 1.05
C THR A 37 -13.85 -0.26 0.40
N MET A 38 -13.31 -1.35 0.97
CA MET A 38 -12.14 -2.03 0.42
C MET A 38 -12.33 -2.51 -1.01
N ASN A 39 -13.56 -2.86 -1.38
CA ASN A 39 -13.87 -3.38 -2.72
C ASN A 39 -13.61 -2.37 -3.83
N GLU A 40 -13.55 -1.09 -3.49
CA GLU A 40 -13.28 -0.02 -4.44
C GLU A 40 -11.79 0.22 -4.69
N ILE A 41 -10.91 -0.49 -3.97
CA ILE A 41 -9.46 -0.32 -4.10
C ILE A 41 -8.94 -1.35 -5.10
N ALA A 42 -8.55 -0.87 -6.28
CA ALA A 42 -8.02 -1.74 -7.34
C ALA A 42 -6.68 -2.37 -6.90
N GLY A 43 -6.51 -3.63 -7.20
CA GLY A 43 -5.26 -4.34 -6.93
C GLY A 43 -5.04 -4.74 -5.48
N LEU A 44 -6.03 -4.52 -4.61
CA LEU A 44 -5.95 -4.91 -3.21
C LEU A 44 -6.17 -6.42 -3.07
N ALA A 45 -5.28 -7.08 -2.31
CA ALA A 45 -5.45 -8.48 -1.97
C ALA A 45 -4.98 -8.73 -0.54
N LYS A 46 -5.72 -9.57 0.18
CA LYS A 46 -5.38 -9.93 1.54
C LYS A 46 -4.15 -10.84 1.57
N LEU A 47 -3.28 -10.65 2.55
CA LEU A 47 -2.17 -11.56 2.77
C LEU A 47 -2.68 -12.86 3.40
N HIS A 48 -2.24 -13.99 2.85
CA HIS A 48 -2.61 -15.30 3.36
C HIS A 48 -2.09 -15.48 4.80
N GLY A 49 -2.96 -15.96 5.69
CA GLY A 49 -2.59 -16.21 7.08
C GLY A 49 -2.68 -15.00 8.01
N TYR A 50 -3.09 -13.85 7.50
CA TYR A 50 -3.23 -12.63 8.31
C TYR A 50 -4.64 -12.09 8.23
N ARG A 51 -5.06 -11.38 9.28
CA ARG A 51 -6.43 -10.85 9.38
C ARG A 51 -6.57 -9.44 8.84
N THR A 52 -5.54 -8.62 9.00
CA THR A 52 -5.63 -7.18 8.72
C THR A 52 -4.60 -6.69 7.71
N PHE A 53 -3.73 -7.57 7.21
CA PHE A 53 -2.68 -7.17 6.29
C PHE A 53 -3.07 -7.49 4.85
N TYR A 54 -2.84 -6.50 3.98
CA TYR A 54 -3.19 -6.54 2.57
C TYR A 54 -2.03 -5.95 1.77
N ARG A 55 -2.03 -6.20 0.47
CA ARG A 55 -1.10 -5.54 -0.44
C ARG A 55 -1.87 -4.91 -1.59
N VAL A 56 -1.34 -3.80 -2.13
CA VAL A 56 -1.86 -3.17 -3.34
C VAL A 56 -0.79 -3.27 -4.41
N ARG A 57 -1.18 -3.78 -5.58
CA ARG A 57 -0.27 -3.91 -6.71
C ARG A 57 -0.08 -2.56 -7.38
N VAL A 58 1.18 -2.15 -7.59
CA VAL A 58 1.55 -0.94 -8.31
C VAL A 58 2.68 -1.31 -9.29
N GLY A 59 2.32 -1.80 -10.48
CA GLY A 59 3.31 -2.29 -11.43
C GLY A 59 4.19 -3.39 -10.82
N ASP A 60 5.50 -3.18 -10.84
CA ASP A 60 6.46 -4.11 -10.25
C ASP A 60 6.61 -3.94 -8.74
N TYR A 61 5.90 -3.00 -8.15
CA TYR A 61 5.95 -2.70 -6.72
C TYR A 61 4.68 -3.14 -6.02
N ARG A 62 4.78 -3.24 -4.72
CA ARG A 62 3.65 -3.55 -3.84
C ARG A 62 3.63 -2.60 -2.67
N ILE A 63 2.45 -2.09 -2.35
CA ILE A 63 2.23 -1.34 -1.13
C ILE A 63 1.68 -2.31 -0.10
N GLY A 64 2.38 -2.49 1.02
CA GLY A 64 1.86 -3.23 2.16
C GLY A 64 1.03 -2.31 3.01
N VAL A 65 -0.20 -2.69 3.29
CA VAL A 65 -1.11 -1.91 4.12
C VAL A 65 -1.72 -2.77 5.21
N GLU A 66 -2.08 -2.12 6.30
CA GLU A 66 -2.93 -2.72 7.32
C GLU A 66 -4.27 -1.99 7.30
N ILE A 67 -5.36 -2.74 7.29
CA ILE A 67 -6.70 -2.15 7.28
C ILE A 67 -7.40 -2.54 8.58
N VAL A 68 -7.72 -1.51 9.39
CA VAL A 68 -8.41 -1.66 10.65
C VAL A 68 -9.61 -0.72 10.61
N ASP A 69 -10.81 -1.28 10.74
CA ASP A 69 -12.08 -0.56 10.60
C ASP A 69 -12.11 0.14 9.23
N ASP A 70 -12.25 1.46 9.19
CA ASP A 70 -12.25 2.22 7.93
C ASP A 70 -10.94 2.97 7.68
N THR A 71 -9.86 2.58 8.37
CA THR A 71 -8.54 3.21 8.24
C THR A 71 -7.59 2.28 7.50
N VAL A 72 -6.95 2.81 6.46
CA VAL A 72 -5.88 2.14 5.73
C VAL A 72 -4.55 2.74 6.15
N ILE A 73 -3.70 1.90 6.74
CA ILE A 73 -2.37 2.30 7.19
C ILE A 73 -1.36 1.84 6.15
N PHE A 74 -0.66 2.77 5.52
CA PHE A 74 0.39 2.47 4.55
C PHE A 74 1.66 2.13 5.32
N VAL A 75 2.12 0.88 5.22
CA VAL A 75 3.19 0.32 6.05
C VAL A 75 4.52 0.24 5.31
N ARG A 76 4.54 -0.34 4.11
CA ARG A 76 5.75 -0.51 3.31
C ARG A 76 5.47 -0.28 1.83
N PHE A 77 6.51 0.11 1.09
CA PHE A 77 6.48 0.18 -0.37
C PHE A 77 7.75 -0.45 -0.91
N LEU A 78 7.62 -1.64 -1.49
CA LEU A 78 8.77 -2.44 -1.91
C LEU A 78 8.50 -3.09 -3.26
N HIS A 79 9.59 -3.46 -3.96
CA HIS A 79 9.50 -4.24 -5.17
C HIS A 79 8.81 -5.57 -4.86
N ARG A 80 8.10 -6.13 -5.85
CA ARG A 80 7.36 -7.40 -5.69
C ARG A 80 8.23 -8.55 -5.18
N ARG A 81 9.56 -8.50 -5.44
CA ARG A 81 10.49 -9.52 -4.99
C ARG A 81 10.78 -9.44 -3.49
N ASP A 82 10.59 -8.27 -2.90
CA ASP A 82 11.01 -8.00 -1.53
C ASP A 82 9.85 -7.89 -0.53
N ILE A 83 8.64 -7.59 -1.02
CA ILE A 83 7.52 -7.27 -0.13
C ILE A 83 7.23 -8.37 0.90
N TYR A 84 7.21 -9.62 0.48
CA TYR A 84 6.85 -10.72 1.39
C TYR A 84 7.99 -11.13 2.32
N ARG A 85 9.19 -10.59 2.10
CA ARG A 85 10.33 -10.78 3.01
C ARG A 85 10.28 -9.78 4.18
N TYR A 86 9.80 -8.58 3.92
CA TYR A 86 9.86 -7.47 4.88
C TYR A 86 8.50 -6.99 5.37
N PHE A 87 7.42 -7.53 4.85
CA PHE A 87 6.05 -7.13 5.21
C PHE A 87 5.18 -8.38 5.36
N PRO A 88 4.40 -8.47 6.43
CA PRO A 88 4.34 -7.59 7.59
C PRO A 88 5.51 -7.74 8.52
#